data_6963176f16fee57f02cbd1118e068578
#
_entry.id   6963176f16fee57f02cbd1118e068578
#
_cell.length_a   1.000
_cell.length_b   1.000
_cell.length_c   1.000
_cell.angle_alpha   90.00
_cell.angle_beta   90.00
_cell.angle_gamma   90.00
#
_symmetry.space_group_name_H-M   'P 1'
#
loop_
_entity.id
_entity.type
_entity.pdbx_description
1 polymer ?
#
loop_
_entity_poly.entity_id
_entity_poly.type
_entity_poly.pdbx_seq_one_letter_code
_entity_poly.pdbx_strand_id
1 'polypeptide(L)'
;MDENKIVIYQTEDGQTQIDVRLEKETVWLTQAQMAELFQKDRTVITRHINNVFKEGELEKEQVCAKFAHTTQHGAMVGRTQIQETVLYNLDVIISVGYRVKSKRGTAFRIWARNVLKKPTCFLP
;
A
#
# COMPACT_ATOMS: atom_id res chain seq x y z
N MET A 1 12.82 -16.60 -7.39
CA MET A 1 12.39 -16.02 -6.46
C MET A 1 11.25 -15.19 -6.66
N ASP A 2 10.29 -15.38 -6.06
CA ASP A 2 9.11 -14.69 -6.26
C ASP A 2 9.01 -13.54 -5.37
N GLU A 3 9.00 -12.38 -5.93
CA GLU A 3 8.91 -11.21 -5.16
C GLU A 3 7.53 -10.68 -5.07
N ASN A 4 6.59 -11.28 -5.77
CA ASN A 4 5.24 -10.77 -5.79
C ASN A 4 4.40 -11.52 -4.79
N LYS A 5 4.41 -11.07 -3.57
CA LYS A 5 3.78 -11.77 -2.50
C LYS A 5 2.74 -10.89 -1.83
N ILE A 6 1.62 -11.48 -1.44
CA ILE A 6 0.57 -10.77 -0.75
C ILE A 6 0.51 -11.28 0.68
N VAL A 7 0.53 -10.36 1.63
CA VAL A 7 0.40 -10.68 3.04
C VAL A 7 -0.78 -9.92 3.61
N ILE A 8 -1.54 -10.56 4.45
CA ILE A 8 -2.73 -9.95 4.99
C ILE A 8 -2.39 -9.21 6.29
N TYR A 9 -2.81 -7.95 6.35
CA TYR A 9 -2.69 -7.15 7.56
C TYR A 9 -4.08 -7.00 8.16
N GLN A 10 -4.21 -7.29 9.43
CA GLN A 10 -5.47 -7.15 10.10
C GLN A 10 -5.27 -6.23 11.29
N THR A 11 -6.19 -5.27 11.48
CA THR A 11 -6.08 -4.36 12.60
C THR A 11 -6.37 -5.09 13.90
N GLU A 12 -5.95 -4.49 15.00
CA GLU A 12 -6.07 -5.15 16.28
C GLU A 12 -7.52 -5.43 16.67
N ASP A 13 -8.42 -4.57 16.26
CA ASP A 13 -9.82 -4.78 16.56
C ASP A 13 -10.49 -5.78 15.61
N GLY A 14 -9.74 -6.26 14.61
CA GLY A 14 -10.26 -7.23 13.69
C GLY A 14 -11.22 -6.69 12.66
N GLN A 15 -11.45 -5.39 12.63
CA GLN A 15 -12.46 -4.84 11.75
C GLN A 15 -11.97 -4.53 10.35
N THR A 16 -10.69 -4.36 10.18
CA THR A 16 -10.14 -4.03 8.87
C THR A 16 -9.10 -5.05 8.49
N GLN A 17 -9.21 -5.55 7.28
CA GLN A 17 -8.26 -6.52 6.77
C GLN A 17 -7.82 -6.05 5.39
N ILE A 18 -6.52 -5.95 5.18
CA ILE A 18 -5.97 -5.39 3.95
C ILE A 18 -4.95 -6.34 3.36
N ASP A 19 -5.08 -6.57 2.06
CA ASP A 19 -4.08 -7.37 1.35
C ASP A 19 -2.92 -6.46 0.99
N VAL A 20 -1.76 -6.73 1.55
CA VAL A 20 -0.60 -5.90 1.36
C VAL A 20 0.35 -6.59 0.41
N ARG A 21 0.77 -5.89 -0.61
CA ARG A 21 1.71 -6.45 -1.58
C ARG A 21 3.13 -6.25 -1.08
N LEU A 22 3.91 -7.32 -1.06
CA LEU A 22 5.33 -7.27 -0.75
C LEU A 22 6.11 -7.41 -2.03
N GLU A 23 6.93 -6.44 -2.34
CA GLU A 23 7.74 -6.49 -3.54
C GLU A 23 8.88 -5.49 -3.41
N LYS A 24 10.03 -5.81 -3.95
CA LYS A 24 11.19 -4.89 -3.92
C LYS A 24 11.54 -4.47 -2.51
N GLU A 25 11.41 -5.39 -1.59
CA GLU A 25 11.81 -5.20 -0.20
C GLU A 25 11.02 -4.10 0.52
N THR A 26 9.81 -3.84 0.08
CA THR A 26 8.94 -2.91 0.78
C THR A 26 7.51 -3.38 0.62
N VAL A 27 6.59 -2.66 1.23
CA VAL A 27 5.17 -2.97 1.12
C VAL A 27 4.50 -1.90 0.29
N TRP A 28 3.43 -2.26 -0.38
CA TRP A 28 2.72 -1.39 -1.32
C TRP A 28 1.23 -1.44 -1.06
N LEU A 29 0.59 -0.29 -1.08
CA LEU A 29 -0.86 -0.18 -0.95
C LEU A 29 -1.40 0.77 -2.02
N THR A 30 -2.64 0.55 -2.41
CA THR A 30 -3.36 1.49 -3.26
C THR A 30 -3.93 2.61 -2.42
N GLN A 31 -4.41 3.66 -3.08
CA GLN A 31 -5.10 4.73 -2.38
C GLN A 31 -6.33 4.22 -1.63
N ALA A 32 -7.08 3.34 -2.26
CA ALA A 32 -8.28 2.79 -1.61
C ALA A 32 -7.92 2.03 -0.35
N GLN A 33 -6.81 1.29 -0.41
CA GLN A 33 -6.37 0.54 0.76
C GLN A 33 -5.91 1.47 1.87
N MET A 34 -5.26 2.58 1.52
CA MET A 34 -4.87 3.55 2.52
C MET A 34 -6.08 4.22 3.15
N ALA A 35 -7.11 4.49 2.34
CA ALA A 35 -8.34 5.05 2.90
C ALA A 35 -8.95 4.10 3.92
N GLU A 36 -8.91 2.83 3.61
CA GLU A 36 -9.45 1.83 4.52
C GLU A 36 -8.58 1.70 5.77
N LEU A 37 -7.27 1.69 5.58
CA LEU A 37 -6.34 1.56 6.69
C LEU A 37 -6.49 2.70 7.69
N PHE A 38 -6.55 3.93 7.19
CA PHE A 38 -6.60 5.09 8.05
C PHE A 38 -8.02 5.52 8.38
N GLN A 39 -9.01 4.85 7.79
CA GLN A 39 -10.42 5.17 7.97
C GLN A 39 -10.71 6.61 7.62
N LYS A 40 -10.22 7.02 6.45
CA LYS A 40 -10.43 8.34 5.90
C LYS A 40 -11.02 8.22 4.52
N ASP A 41 -11.69 9.27 4.09
CA ASP A 41 -12.24 9.30 2.75
C ASP A 41 -11.13 9.29 1.71
N ARG A 42 -11.41 8.69 0.56
CA ARG A 42 -10.41 8.62 -0.51
C ARG A 42 -9.93 10.00 -0.95
N THR A 43 -10.82 10.99 -0.95
CA THR A 43 -10.42 12.33 -1.35
C THR A 43 -9.42 12.93 -0.38
N VAL A 44 -9.55 12.61 0.91
CA VAL A 44 -8.59 13.07 1.89
C VAL A 44 -7.23 12.44 1.63
N ILE A 45 -7.23 11.13 1.36
CA ILE A 45 -5.98 10.42 1.08
C ILE A 45 -5.34 10.98 -0.20
N THR A 46 -6.14 11.18 -1.24
CA THR A 46 -5.62 11.72 -2.49
C THR A 46 -4.96 13.08 -2.28
N ARG A 47 -5.60 13.93 -1.49
CA ARG A 47 -5.05 15.25 -1.24
C ARG A 47 -3.71 15.16 -0.52
N HIS A 48 -3.61 14.29 0.47
CA HIS A 48 -2.35 14.17 1.20
C HIS A 48 -1.26 13.57 0.33
N ILE A 49 -1.59 12.58 -0.49
CA ILE A 49 -0.60 12.01 -1.40
C ILE A 49 -0.08 13.08 -2.35
N ASN A 50 -0.99 13.86 -2.94
CA ASN A 50 -0.58 14.90 -3.86
C ASN A 50 0.30 15.92 -3.18
N ASN A 51 0.00 16.25 -1.94
CA ASN A 51 0.79 17.24 -1.21
C ASN A 51 2.18 16.72 -0.85
N VAL A 52 2.30 15.43 -0.58
CA VAL A 52 3.61 14.83 -0.31
C VAL A 52 4.53 15.07 -1.50
N PHE A 53 4.02 14.86 -2.71
CA PHE A 53 4.84 15.04 -3.90
C PHE A 53 5.02 16.51 -4.25
N LYS A 54 3.98 17.30 -4.08
CA LYS A 54 4.04 18.72 -4.41
C LYS A 54 5.04 19.45 -3.52
N GLU A 55 5.11 19.06 -2.26
CA GLU A 55 6.03 19.69 -1.33
C GLU A 55 7.44 19.12 -1.41
N GLY A 56 7.64 18.14 -2.25
CA GLY A 56 8.97 17.58 -2.44
C GLY A 56 9.40 16.66 -1.32
N GLU A 57 8.49 16.21 -0.49
CA GLU A 57 8.85 15.34 0.60
C GLU A 57 9.38 14.00 0.09
N LEU A 58 8.76 13.48 -0.95
CA LEU A 58 9.18 12.24 -1.57
C LEU A 58 9.15 12.40 -3.08
N GLU A 59 9.95 11.60 -3.77
CA GLU A 59 9.98 11.63 -5.22
C GLU A 59 9.09 10.53 -5.77
N LYS A 60 8.16 10.93 -6.59
CA LYS A 60 7.14 10.03 -7.08
C LYS A 60 7.72 8.80 -7.78
N GLU A 61 8.76 8.98 -8.57
CA GLU A 61 9.34 7.88 -9.32
C GLU A 61 9.92 6.80 -8.43
N GLN A 62 10.27 7.16 -7.21
CA GLN A 62 10.90 6.20 -6.32
C GLN A 62 9.91 5.49 -5.41
N VAL A 63 8.75 6.09 -5.20
CA VAL A 63 7.82 5.57 -4.21
C VAL A 63 6.47 5.17 -4.76
N CYS A 64 6.26 5.35 -6.05
CA CYS A 64 5.05 4.92 -6.73
C CYS A 64 5.41 3.92 -7.79
N ALA A 65 4.52 2.98 -8.03
CA ALA A 65 4.70 2.03 -9.10
C ALA A 65 3.35 1.66 -9.67
N LYS A 66 3.34 1.31 -10.94
CA LYS A 66 2.12 0.84 -11.57
C LYS A 66 2.24 -0.64 -11.79
N PHE A 67 1.25 -1.36 -11.35
CA PHE A 67 1.23 -2.80 -11.50
C PHE A 67 0.07 -3.16 -12.41
N ALA A 68 0.37 -3.85 -13.50
CA ALA A 68 -0.64 -4.24 -14.45
C ALA A 68 -1.31 -5.52 -13.98
N HIS A 69 -2.59 -5.62 -14.22
CA HIS A 69 -3.29 -6.85 -13.94
C HIS A 69 -4.39 -7.01 -15.00
N THR A 70 -4.81 -8.25 -15.19
CA THR A 70 -5.82 -8.56 -16.18
C THR A 70 -7.13 -8.84 -15.51
N THR A 71 -8.19 -8.28 -16.04
CA THR A 71 -9.51 -8.59 -15.54
C THR A 71 -10.35 -9.05 -16.71
N GLN A 72 -11.28 -9.97 -16.43
CA GLN A 72 -12.18 -10.43 -17.45
C GLN A 72 -13.32 -9.48 -17.59
N HIS A 73 -13.63 -9.11 -18.80
CA HIS A 73 -14.71 -8.19 -19.03
C HIS A 73 -16.01 -8.95 -18.86
N GLY A 74 -16.82 -8.51 -17.95
CA GLY A 74 -17.98 -9.29 -17.55
C GLY A 74 -18.93 -9.64 -18.66
N ALA A 75 -19.24 -8.73 -19.53
CA ALA A 75 -20.23 -8.99 -20.54
C ALA A 75 -19.69 -9.64 -21.80
N MET A 76 -18.39 -9.78 -21.91
CA MET A 76 -17.82 -10.31 -23.11
C MET A 76 -16.97 -11.50 -22.78
N VAL A 77 -17.55 -12.63 -22.98
CA VAL A 77 -16.87 -13.88 -22.66
C VAL A 77 -15.61 -14.01 -23.49
N GLY A 78 -14.54 -14.37 -22.84
CA GLY A 78 -13.27 -14.55 -23.53
C GLY A 78 -12.46 -13.29 -23.72
N ARG A 79 -13.01 -12.15 -23.36
CA ARG A 79 -12.26 -10.93 -23.47
C ARG A 79 -11.65 -10.54 -22.14
N THR A 80 -10.45 -10.04 -22.17
CA THR A 80 -9.78 -9.56 -20.97
C THR A 80 -9.34 -8.14 -21.18
N GLN A 81 -9.17 -7.44 -20.09
CA GLN A 81 -8.75 -6.06 -20.12
C GLN A 81 -7.56 -5.91 -19.21
N ILE A 82 -6.53 -5.26 -19.68
CA ILE A 82 -5.36 -4.99 -18.85
C ILE A 82 -5.56 -3.65 -18.18
N GLN A 83 -5.47 -3.66 -16.88
CA GLN A 83 -5.62 -2.44 -16.10
C GLN A 83 -4.37 -2.21 -15.28
N GLU A 84 -4.06 -0.96 -15.06
CA GLU A 84 -2.93 -0.60 -14.22
C GLU A 84 -3.43 -0.01 -12.95
N THR A 85 -2.85 -0.44 -11.85
CA THR A 85 -3.17 0.09 -10.55
C THR A 85 -1.93 0.75 -9.99
N VAL A 86 -2.07 1.97 -9.51
CA VAL A 86 -0.95 2.67 -8.91
C VAL A 86 -0.85 2.26 -7.45
N LEU A 87 0.33 1.86 -7.06
CA LEU A 87 0.61 1.47 -5.69
C LEU A 87 1.66 2.40 -5.13
N TYR A 88 1.58 2.61 -3.81
CA TYR A 88 2.48 3.50 -3.11
C TYR A 88 3.21 2.71 -2.05
N ASN A 89 4.48 2.97 -1.88
CA ASN A 89 5.28 2.16 -0.97
C ASN A 89 5.15 2.64 0.46
N LEU A 90 5.90 2.00 1.36
CA LEU A 90 5.81 2.27 2.78
C LEU A 90 6.12 3.73 3.13
N ASP A 91 7.04 4.35 2.41
CA ASP A 91 7.37 5.75 2.70
C ASP A 91 6.17 6.67 2.50
N VAL A 92 5.40 6.44 1.43
CA VAL A 92 4.20 7.23 1.21
C VAL A 92 3.16 6.91 2.28
N ILE A 93 3.01 5.65 2.61
CA ILE A 93 2.03 5.24 3.60
C ILE A 93 2.32 5.92 4.93
N ILE A 94 3.58 5.95 5.34
CA ILE A 94 3.97 6.60 6.58
C ILE A 94 3.70 8.09 6.53
N SER A 95 4.06 8.74 5.43
CA SER A 95 3.87 10.17 5.30
C SER A 95 2.40 10.54 5.36
N VAL A 96 1.55 9.76 4.70
CA VAL A 96 0.11 10.02 4.75
C VAL A 96 -0.40 9.79 6.17
N GLY A 97 0.07 8.75 6.83
CA GLY A 97 -0.35 8.48 8.20
C GLY A 97 -0.05 9.63 9.14
N TYR A 98 1.12 10.24 8.99
CA TYR A 98 1.45 11.41 9.78
C TYR A 98 0.52 12.57 9.48
N ARG A 99 0.21 12.79 8.21
CA ARG A 99 -0.62 13.93 7.83
C ARG A 99 -2.04 13.80 8.32
N VAL A 100 -2.57 12.58 8.38
CA VAL A 100 -3.92 12.38 8.89
C VAL A 100 -3.93 12.13 10.39
N LYS A 101 -2.76 12.12 11.01
CA LYS A 101 -2.61 11.95 12.46
C LYS A 101 -3.28 10.68 12.95
N SER A 102 -3.00 9.59 12.25
CA SER A 102 -3.65 8.33 12.54
C SER A 102 -2.75 7.43 13.34
N LYS A 103 -3.26 6.89 14.42
CA LYS A 103 -2.53 5.89 15.19
C LYS A 103 -2.44 4.58 14.45
N ARG A 104 -3.37 4.35 13.54
CA ARG A 104 -3.33 3.12 12.75
C ARG A 104 -2.09 3.08 11.87
N GLY A 105 -1.58 4.26 11.50
CA GLY A 105 -0.35 4.32 10.72
C GLY A 105 0.84 3.80 11.48
N THR A 106 0.91 4.10 12.78
CA THR A 106 2.01 3.59 13.60
C THR A 106 1.97 2.08 13.71
N ALA A 107 0.79 1.52 13.95
CA ALA A 107 0.65 0.08 14.06
C ALA A 107 1.01 -0.60 12.75
N PHE A 108 0.57 -0.03 11.63
CA PHE A 108 0.88 -0.60 10.33
C PHE A 108 2.39 -0.55 10.07
N ARG A 109 3.03 0.56 10.42
CA ARG A 109 4.46 0.70 10.20
C ARG A 109 5.25 -0.35 10.98
N ILE A 110 4.85 -0.59 12.23
CA ILE A 110 5.52 -1.58 13.04
C ILE A 110 5.34 -2.98 12.45
N TRP A 111 4.12 -3.28 12.03
CA TRP A 111 3.84 -4.56 11.40
C TRP A 111 4.66 -4.74 10.13
N ALA A 112 4.70 -3.71 9.28
CA ALA A 112 5.43 -3.79 8.03
C ALA A 112 6.91 -4.01 8.27
N ARG A 113 7.46 -3.32 9.25
CA ARG A 113 8.86 -3.47 9.58
C ARG A 113 9.16 -4.89 10.00
N ASN A 114 8.29 -5.48 10.82
CA ASN A 114 8.50 -6.84 11.27
C ASN A 114 8.40 -7.84 10.13
N VAL A 115 7.47 -7.63 9.21
CA VAL A 115 7.32 -8.51 8.07
C VAL A 115 8.55 -8.44 7.17
N LEU A 116 9.03 -7.23 6.93
CA LEU A 116 10.15 -7.05 6.04
C LEU A 116 11.46 -7.56 6.62
N LYS A 117 11.59 -7.51 7.93
CA LYS A 117 12.79 -8.01 8.58
C LYS A 117 12.81 -9.48 8.78
N LYS A 118 11.66 -10.12 8.71
CA LYS A 118 11.54 -11.48 9.09
C LYS A 118 12.56 -12.43 8.46
N PRO A 119 12.81 -12.34 7.17
CA PRO A 119 13.74 -13.27 6.58
C PRO A 119 15.15 -13.13 7.07
N THR A 120 15.53 -11.97 7.54
CA THR A 120 16.89 -11.79 7.95
C THR A 120 17.07 -11.77 9.42
N CYS A 121 15.99 -11.72 10.14
CA CYS A 121 16.07 -11.52 11.52
C CYS A 121 16.66 -12.63 12.27
N PHE A 122 16.50 -13.85 11.82
CA PHE A 122 16.98 -14.91 12.63
C PHE A 122 18.31 -15.38 12.30
N LEU A 123 19.03 -14.69 11.57
CA LEU A 123 20.35 -15.11 11.33
C LEU A 123 21.15 -14.95 12.56
N PRO A 124 21.81 -15.90 13.01
CA PRO A 124 22.59 -15.83 14.23
C PRO A 124 23.77 -14.92 14.08
#